data_c6f7533b02777939a5d3e4e4237a427e
#
_entry.id   c6f7533b02777939a5d3e4e4237a427e
#
_cell.length_a   1.000
_cell.length_b   1.000
_cell.length_c   1.000
_cell.angle_alpha   90.00
_cell.angle_beta   90.00
_cell.angle_gamma   90.00
#
_symmetry.space_group_name_H-M   'P 1'
#
loop_
_entity.id
_entity.type
_entity.pdbx_description
1 polymer ?
#
loop_
_entity_poly.entity_id
_entity_poly.type
_entity_poly.pdbx_seq_one_letter_code
_entity_poly.pdbx_strand_id
1 'polypeptide(L)'
;MLLGVYNYTVILTYIGMLFSFAGIHFVFSNSDRSFILALLCLMIAGVMDMFDGKVASTKKNRTDDEKLFGIQIDSMADIISYGVFPSLIVYKLAIGDDSYPIDHPWQARGIICICAIYLLCALIRLSYFNVDEMNRQKATTESRHEYRGLPVTSVALILPAVFIISYFAGSARPPIEPAAILLIFMAFAFIMPFRLPKPALVGKIVMIIIGLVELMLLFFGKAYCMKNNSKELAAEKINFLTEKISNLESEIDRLNGKISSENGDVSVIFESGTDASERCQDSSAASALDAK
;
A
#
# COMPACT_ATOMS: atom_id res chain seq x y z
N MET A 1 27.62 17.34 -32.47
CA MET A 1 28.07 16.31 -31.52
C MET A 1 27.17 16.43 -30.28
N LEU A 2 26.56 15.38 -29.84
CA LEU A 2 25.69 15.38 -28.64
C LEU A 2 26.57 15.44 -27.39
N LEU A 3 26.15 16.21 -26.37
CA LEU A 3 26.83 16.25 -25.07
C LEU A 3 26.54 14.99 -24.28
N GLY A 4 27.59 14.36 -23.72
CA GLY A 4 27.46 13.19 -22.87
C GLY A 4 28.14 11.94 -23.41
N VAL A 5 28.06 10.85 -22.63
CA VAL A 5 28.59 9.53 -22.98
C VAL A 5 27.40 8.61 -23.32
N TYR A 6 27.40 8.06 -24.53
CA TYR A 6 26.31 7.22 -25.07
C TYR A 6 26.76 5.81 -25.41
N ASN A 7 27.74 5.29 -24.69
CA ASN A 7 28.22 3.93 -24.88
C ASN A 7 27.49 2.95 -23.95
N TYR A 8 27.68 1.65 -24.21
CA TYR A 8 26.99 0.61 -23.46
C TYR A 8 27.29 0.58 -21.95
N THR A 9 28.35 1.28 -21.50
CA THR A 9 28.76 1.29 -20.07
C THR A 9 27.83 2.08 -19.17
N VAL A 10 26.98 2.96 -19.71
CA VAL A 10 26.00 3.79 -18.98
C VAL A 10 24.56 3.48 -19.35
N ILE A 11 24.31 2.55 -20.28
CA ILE A 11 22.97 2.22 -20.75
C ILE A 11 22.10 1.67 -19.62
N LEU A 12 22.65 0.80 -18.75
CA LEU A 12 21.88 0.23 -17.64
C LEU A 12 21.43 1.31 -16.65
N THR A 13 22.30 2.25 -16.33
CA THR A 13 21.99 3.41 -15.48
C THR A 13 20.84 4.24 -16.10
N TYR A 14 20.88 4.50 -17.40
CA TYR A 14 19.80 5.20 -18.09
C TYR A 14 18.47 4.44 -18.06
N ILE A 15 18.51 3.13 -18.31
CA ILE A 15 17.32 2.28 -18.24
C ILE A 15 16.76 2.25 -16.82
N GLY A 16 17.60 2.07 -15.80
CA GLY A 16 17.21 2.09 -14.39
C GLY A 16 16.51 3.40 -14.01
N MET A 17 17.07 4.53 -14.43
CA MET A 17 16.48 5.86 -14.22
C MET A 17 15.12 6.02 -14.93
N LEU A 18 14.97 5.51 -16.15
CA LEU A 18 13.70 5.56 -16.88
C LEU A 18 12.63 4.69 -16.17
N PHE A 19 12.99 3.51 -15.66
CA PHE A 19 12.08 2.71 -14.83
C PHE A 19 11.70 3.44 -13.55
N SER A 20 12.63 4.12 -12.90
CA SER A 20 12.33 4.91 -11.70
C SER A 20 11.36 6.05 -12.00
N PHE A 21 11.52 6.75 -13.11
CA PHE A 21 10.60 7.79 -13.56
C PHE A 21 9.20 7.22 -13.91
N ALA A 22 9.15 6.09 -14.61
CA ALA A 22 7.90 5.39 -14.85
C ALA A 22 7.22 4.94 -13.54
N GLY A 23 8.01 4.49 -12.57
CA GLY A 23 7.53 4.15 -11.24
C GLY A 23 6.93 5.35 -10.50
N ILE A 24 7.56 6.52 -10.57
CA ILE A 24 7.01 7.77 -10.03
C ILE A 24 5.66 8.10 -10.69
N HIS A 25 5.54 7.95 -12.01
CA HIS A 25 4.26 8.12 -12.69
C HIS A 25 3.18 7.18 -12.11
N PHE A 26 3.53 5.91 -11.89
CA PHE A 26 2.59 4.95 -11.29
C PHE A 26 2.20 5.30 -9.86
N VAL A 27 3.07 5.89 -9.05
CA VAL A 27 2.74 6.36 -7.69
C VAL A 27 1.56 7.34 -7.70
N PHE A 28 1.49 8.21 -8.69
CA PHE A 28 0.45 9.23 -8.82
C PHE A 28 -0.75 8.80 -9.69
N SER A 29 -0.70 7.59 -10.24
CA SER A 29 -1.83 7.03 -11.00
C SER A 29 -2.86 6.41 -10.04
N ASN A 30 -4.13 6.75 -10.21
CA ASN A 30 -5.25 6.29 -9.35
C ASN A 30 -5.79 4.91 -9.75
N SER A 31 -4.93 3.98 -10.19
CA SER A 31 -5.34 2.61 -10.51
C SER A 31 -4.94 1.63 -9.40
N ASP A 32 -5.79 0.67 -9.09
CA ASP A 32 -5.54 -0.36 -8.06
C ASP A 32 -4.24 -1.15 -8.24
N ARG A 33 -3.74 -1.25 -9.46
CA ARG A 33 -2.50 -1.96 -9.79
C ARG A 33 -1.27 -1.05 -9.80
N SER A 34 -1.46 0.27 -9.83
CA SER A 34 -0.38 1.24 -10.02
C SER A 34 0.67 1.16 -8.92
N PHE A 35 0.25 0.93 -7.69
CA PHE A 35 1.17 0.85 -6.56
C PHE A 35 2.12 -0.35 -6.65
N ILE A 36 1.62 -1.53 -7.08
CA ILE A 36 2.48 -2.71 -7.32
C ILE A 36 3.42 -2.44 -8.50
N LEU A 37 2.94 -1.78 -9.56
CA LEU A 37 3.78 -1.41 -10.70
C LEU A 37 4.88 -0.41 -10.29
N ALA A 38 4.59 0.52 -9.38
CA ALA A 38 5.60 1.39 -8.81
C ALA A 38 6.68 0.60 -8.06
N LEU A 39 6.31 -0.30 -7.15
CA LEU A 39 7.26 -1.16 -6.45
C LEU A 39 8.05 -2.06 -7.41
N LEU A 40 7.41 -2.61 -8.44
CA LEU A 40 8.09 -3.37 -9.50
C LEU A 40 9.15 -2.52 -10.22
N CYS A 41 8.81 -1.29 -10.59
CA CYS A 41 9.76 -0.37 -11.21
C CYS A 41 10.96 -0.06 -10.30
N LEU A 42 10.74 0.11 -9.00
CA LEU A 42 11.81 0.31 -8.01
C LEU A 42 12.74 -0.91 -7.94
N MET A 43 12.18 -2.12 -7.93
CA MET A 43 12.95 -3.37 -7.92
C MET A 43 13.74 -3.56 -9.21
N ILE A 44 13.16 -3.26 -10.39
CA ILE A 44 13.86 -3.32 -11.68
C ILE A 44 15.02 -2.32 -11.70
N ALA A 45 14.81 -1.09 -11.25
CA ALA A 45 15.88 -0.11 -11.13
C ALA A 45 17.03 -0.63 -10.25
N GLY A 46 16.73 -1.28 -9.10
CA GLY A 46 17.71 -1.91 -8.23
C GLY A 46 18.50 -3.04 -8.90
N VAL A 47 17.85 -3.85 -9.75
CA VAL A 47 18.55 -4.87 -10.54
C VAL A 47 19.46 -4.23 -11.58
N MET A 48 19.02 -3.18 -12.28
CA MET A 48 19.84 -2.47 -13.27
C MET A 48 21.10 -1.89 -12.64
N ASP A 49 20.98 -1.19 -11.49
CA ASP A 49 22.10 -0.67 -10.72
C ASP A 49 23.07 -1.77 -10.25
N MET A 50 22.57 -2.91 -9.80
CA MET A 50 23.43 -4.00 -9.35
C MET A 50 24.42 -4.48 -10.44
N PHE A 51 24.06 -4.33 -11.71
CA PHE A 51 24.83 -4.83 -12.84
C PHE A 51 25.58 -3.74 -13.62
N ASP A 52 25.20 -2.47 -13.54
CA ASP A 52 25.79 -1.42 -14.38
C ASP A 52 27.29 -1.24 -14.15
N GLY A 53 27.77 -1.22 -12.92
CA GLY A 53 29.19 -1.17 -12.62
C GLY A 53 29.97 -2.36 -13.17
N LYS A 54 29.36 -3.58 -13.22
CA LYS A 54 29.97 -4.76 -13.81
C LYS A 54 30.03 -4.64 -15.33
N VAL A 55 28.96 -4.18 -15.96
CA VAL A 55 28.90 -3.91 -17.41
C VAL A 55 29.92 -2.83 -17.76
N ALA A 56 29.98 -1.73 -16.98
CA ALA A 56 30.93 -0.66 -17.19
C ALA A 56 32.39 -1.15 -17.14
N SER A 57 32.72 -2.11 -16.27
CA SER A 57 34.05 -2.69 -16.13
C SER A 57 34.50 -3.55 -17.31
N THR A 58 33.59 -3.99 -18.21
CA THR A 58 33.96 -4.79 -19.39
C THR A 58 34.69 -3.97 -20.45
N LYS A 59 34.51 -2.64 -20.48
CA LYS A 59 35.25 -1.74 -21.40
C LYS A 59 36.64 -1.42 -20.85
N LYS A 60 37.68 -2.08 -21.38
CA LYS A 60 39.05 -1.95 -20.91
C LYS A 60 39.67 -0.58 -21.20
N ASN A 61 39.32 0.07 -22.31
CA ASN A 61 39.89 1.34 -22.80
C ASN A 61 38.97 2.52 -22.52
N ARG A 62 38.49 2.67 -21.26
CA ARG A 62 37.75 3.85 -20.85
C ARG A 62 38.70 5.02 -20.60
N THR A 63 38.36 6.20 -21.16
CA THR A 63 39.05 7.44 -20.79
C THR A 63 38.71 7.83 -19.35
N ASP A 64 39.53 8.69 -18.75
CA ASP A 64 39.27 9.17 -17.40
C ASP A 64 37.99 10.02 -17.35
N ASP A 65 37.66 10.78 -18.41
CA ASP A 65 36.43 11.50 -18.55
C ASP A 65 35.21 10.57 -18.61
N GLU A 66 35.29 9.45 -19.34
CA GLU A 66 34.22 8.44 -19.38
C GLU A 66 34.00 7.77 -18.00
N LYS A 67 35.06 7.56 -17.22
CA LYS A 67 34.95 7.03 -15.85
C LYS A 67 34.30 8.02 -14.91
N LEU A 68 34.76 9.28 -14.94
CA LEU A 68 34.19 10.39 -14.15
C LEU A 68 32.72 10.61 -14.48
N PHE A 69 32.40 10.69 -15.79
CA PHE A 69 31.01 10.82 -16.23
C PHE A 69 30.15 9.65 -15.70
N GLY A 70 30.66 8.41 -15.78
CA GLY A 70 29.97 7.24 -15.26
C GLY A 70 29.64 7.36 -13.78
N ILE A 71 30.60 7.77 -12.94
CA ILE A 71 30.40 7.96 -11.49
C ILE A 71 29.33 9.03 -11.21
N GLN A 72 29.38 10.14 -11.95
CA GLN A 72 28.45 11.25 -11.73
C GLN A 72 27.03 10.91 -12.15
N ILE A 73 26.86 10.32 -13.34
CA ILE A 73 25.51 9.98 -13.86
C ILE A 73 24.85 8.87 -13.03
N ASP A 74 25.64 7.90 -12.56
CA ASP A 74 25.19 6.86 -11.65
C ASP A 74 24.63 7.45 -10.36
N SER A 75 25.39 8.31 -9.69
CA SER A 75 24.92 8.95 -8.46
C SER A 75 23.72 9.89 -8.65
N MET A 76 23.64 10.57 -9.80
CA MET A 76 22.45 11.38 -10.12
C MET A 76 21.22 10.51 -10.38
N ALA A 77 21.39 9.37 -11.02
CA ALA A 77 20.33 8.38 -11.20
C ALA A 77 19.90 7.76 -9.87
N ASP A 78 20.88 7.41 -9.02
CA ASP A 78 20.65 6.84 -7.69
C ASP A 78 19.83 7.74 -6.77
N ILE A 79 20.11 9.06 -6.74
CA ILE A 79 19.34 9.97 -5.90
C ILE A 79 17.89 10.05 -6.35
N ILE A 80 17.61 9.95 -7.64
CA ILE A 80 16.25 9.90 -8.17
C ILE A 80 15.60 8.56 -7.82
N SER A 81 16.31 7.45 -8.09
CA SER A 81 15.77 6.09 -7.98
C SER A 81 15.58 5.64 -6.54
N TYR A 82 16.51 5.98 -5.65
CA TYR A 82 16.55 5.47 -4.27
C TYR A 82 16.42 6.55 -3.20
N GLY A 83 16.46 7.83 -3.59
CA GLY A 83 16.17 8.96 -2.71
C GLY A 83 14.76 9.50 -2.94
N VAL A 84 14.53 10.06 -4.12
CA VAL A 84 13.25 10.74 -4.45
C VAL A 84 12.10 9.76 -4.58
N PHE A 85 12.27 8.69 -5.35
CA PHE A 85 11.19 7.76 -5.67
C PHE A 85 10.62 7.05 -4.42
N PRO A 86 11.40 6.44 -3.52
CA PRO A 86 10.87 5.88 -2.27
C PRO A 86 10.21 6.92 -1.36
N SER A 87 10.76 8.13 -1.30
CA SER A 87 10.15 9.24 -0.57
C SER A 87 8.77 9.59 -1.12
N LEU A 88 8.60 9.62 -2.46
CA LEU A 88 7.31 9.89 -3.10
C LEU A 88 6.31 8.75 -2.88
N ILE A 89 6.76 7.48 -2.84
CA ILE A 89 5.91 6.35 -2.48
C ILE A 89 5.30 6.58 -1.09
N VAL A 90 6.14 6.83 -0.08
CA VAL A 90 5.68 7.01 1.31
C VAL A 90 4.87 8.29 1.47
N TYR A 91 5.26 9.38 0.79
CA TYR A 91 4.51 10.63 0.79
C TYR A 91 3.12 10.49 0.18
N LYS A 92 2.99 9.79 -0.95
CA LYS A 92 1.67 9.53 -1.58
C LYS A 92 0.76 8.71 -0.67
N LEU A 93 1.29 7.72 0.05
CA LEU A 93 0.53 6.99 1.07
C LEU A 93 0.01 7.91 2.17
N ALA A 94 0.81 8.90 2.55
CA ALA A 94 0.47 9.84 3.61
C ALA A 94 -0.54 10.92 3.19
N ILE A 95 -0.56 11.32 1.91
CA ILE A 95 -1.57 12.23 1.39
C ILE A 95 -2.92 11.51 1.22
N GLY A 96 -2.88 10.19 1.02
CA GLY A 96 -4.06 9.41 0.73
C GLY A 96 -4.63 9.68 -0.67
N ASP A 97 -5.81 9.19 -0.90
CA ASP A 97 -6.67 9.44 -2.06
C ASP A 97 -8.13 9.43 -1.60
N ASP A 98 -9.07 9.53 -2.54
CA ASP A 98 -10.51 9.49 -2.24
C ASP A 98 -10.95 8.21 -1.53
N SER A 99 -10.18 7.10 -1.69
CA SER A 99 -10.43 5.81 -1.05
C SER A 99 -9.92 5.73 0.38
N TYR A 100 -8.89 6.52 0.70
CA TYR A 100 -8.24 6.57 2.03
C TYR A 100 -8.03 8.02 2.47
N PRO A 101 -9.08 8.73 2.88
CA PRO A 101 -8.96 10.12 3.34
C PRO A 101 -8.10 10.20 4.61
N ILE A 102 -7.33 11.27 4.71
CA ILE A 102 -6.46 11.52 5.87
C ILE A 102 -7.30 12.06 7.01
N ASP A 103 -7.34 11.32 8.12
CA ASP A 103 -8.04 11.77 9.33
C ASP A 103 -7.33 12.97 10.01
N HIS A 104 -5.99 13.09 9.80
CA HIS A 104 -5.18 14.11 10.49
C HIS A 104 -4.13 14.76 9.56
N PRO A 105 -4.31 16.02 9.14
CA PRO A 105 -3.39 16.72 8.23
C PRO A 105 -1.98 16.96 8.83
N TRP A 106 -1.79 16.87 10.15
CA TRP A 106 -0.48 16.96 10.80
C TRP A 106 0.40 15.72 10.56
N GLN A 107 -0.20 14.53 10.33
CA GLN A 107 0.54 13.31 9.97
C GLN A 107 1.24 13.47 8.61
N ALA A 108 0.56 14.01 7.61
CA ALA A 108 1.16 14.29 6.31
C ALA A 108 2.34 15.27 6.42
N ARG A 109 2.25 16.29 7.29
CA ARG A 109 3.36 17.22 7.55
C ARG A 109 4.54 16.54 8.24
N GLY A 110 4.30 15.62 9.16
CA GLY A 110 5.36 14.83 9.81
C GLY A 110 6.08 13.94 8.80
N ILE A 111 5.33 13.29 7.90
CA ILE A 111 5.90 12.39 6.90
C ILE A 111 6.71 13.14 5.85
N ILE A 112 6.31 14.35 5.43
CA ILE A 112 7.13 15.15 4.51
C ILE A 112 8.48 15.50 5.13
N CYS A 113 8.55 15.78 6.43
CA CYS A 113 9.81 16.01 7.14
C CYS A 113 10.68 14.74 7.15
N ILE A 114 10.08 13.57 7.39
CA ILE A 114 10.78 12.28 7.35
C ILE A 114 11.35 12.03 5.95
N CYS A 115 10.55 12.22 4.91
CA CYS A 115 10.97 12.08 3.51
C CYS A 115 12.12 13.03 3.17
N ALA A 116 12.07 14.30 3.63
CA ALA A 116 13.11 15.28 3.40
C ALA A 116 14.42 14.89 4.10
N ILE A 117 14.37 14.41 5.36
CA ILE A 117 15.54 13.93 6.10
C ILE A 117 16.14 12.69 5.41
N TYR A 118 15.30 11.73 5.02
CA TYR A 118 15.75 10.54 4.29
C TYR A 118 16.48 10.91 2.99
N LEU A 119 15.89 11.80 2.18
CA LEU A 119 16.47 12.28 0.94
C LEU A 119 17.81 13.00 1.18
N LEU A 120 17.89 13.86 2.20
CA LEU A 120 19.12 14.53 2.60
C LEU A 120 20.22 13.54 3.00
N CYS A 121 19.87 12.52 3.79
CA CYS A 121 20.82 11.49 4.20
C CYS A 121 21.32 10.65 3.01
N ALA A 122 20.44 10.32 2.06
CA ALA A 122 20.83 9.64 0.82
C ALA A 122 21.78 10.52 -0.01
N LEU A 123 21.51 11.82 -0.11
CA LEU A 123 22.34 12.79 -0.83
C LEU A 123 23.73 12.93 -0.22
N ILE A 124 23.82 13.09 1.10
CA ILE A 124 25.08 13.14 1.84
C ILE A 124 25.91 11.87 1.61
N ARG A 125 25.24 10.72 1.68
CA ARG A 125 25.89 9.43 1.47
C ARG A 125 26.46 9.29 0.05
N LEU A 126 25.67 9.57 -0.98
CA LEU A 126 26.10 9.47 -2.37
C LEU A 126 27.25 10.43 -2.67
N SER A 127 27.17 11.66 -2.17
CA SER A 127 28.25 12.66 -2.30
C SER A 127 29.55 12.18 -1.65
N TYR A 128 29.49 11.61 -0.43
CA TYR A 128 30.64 11.02 0.25
C TYR A 128 31.26 9.88 -0.56
N PHE A 129 30.40 8.98 -1.09
CA PHE A 129 30.85 7.84 -1.89
C PHE A 129 31.50 8.25 -3.21
N ASN A 130 31.01 9.30 -3.86
CA ASN A 130 31.62 9.82 -5.07
C ASN A 130 33.05 10.32 -4.82
N VAL A 131 33.23 11.11 -3.77
CA VAL A 131 34.57 11.61 -3.40
C VAL A 131 35.51 10.45 -3.05
N ASP A 132 35.01 9.49 -2.26
CA ASP A 132 35.82 8.34 -1.84
C ASP A 132 36.18 7.45 -3.04
N GLU A 133 35.27 7.24 -4.00
CA GLU A 133 35.52 6.46 -5.22
C GLU A 133 36.51 7.18 -6.17
N MET A 134 36.35 8.48 -6.34
CA MET A 134 37.29 9.29 -7.15
C MET A 134 38.70 9.25 -6.55
N ASN A 135 38.84 9.38 -5.25
CA ASN A 135 40.15 9.30 -4.56
C ASN A 135 40.74 7.90 -4.66
N ARG A 136 39.93 6.85 -4.53
CA ARG A 136 40.36 5.48 -4.70
C ARG A 136 40.89 5.21 -6.10
N GLN A 137 40.17 5.63 -7.15
CA GLN A 137 40.60 5.42 -8.54
C GLN A 137 41.91 6.13 -8.89
N LYS A 138 42.22 7.25 -8.20
CA LYS A 138 43.53 7.91 -8.33
C LYS A 138 44.65 7.17 -7.64
N ALA A 139 44.33 6.46 -6.54
CA ALA A 139 45.32 5.79 -5.71
C ALA A 139 45.62 4.33 -6.11
N THR A 140 44.59 3.59 -6.57
CA THR A 140 44.71 2.17 -6.90
C THR A 140 43.78 1.77 -8.05
N THR A 141 44.16 0.68 -8.78
CA THR A 141 43.33 0.03 -9.80
C THR A 141 42.49 -1.14 -9.24
N GLU A 142 42.68 -1.48 -7.96
CA GLU A 142 41.99 -2.60 -7.33
C GLU A 142 40.51 -2.30 -7.07
N SER A 143 39.64 -3.31 -7.16
CA SER A 143 38.23 -3.18 -6.86
C SER A 143 37.99 -3.06 -5.35
N ARG A 144 36.99 -2.28 -4.95
CA ARG A 144 36.59 -2.14 -3.55
C ARG A 144 36.04 -3.46 -3.00
N HIS A 145 36.49 -3.87 -1.81
CA HIS A 145 36.05 -5.09 -1.12
C HIS A 145 35.00 -4.82 -0.04
N GLU A 146 34.89 -3.59 0.49
CA GLU A 146 34.00 -3.22 1.58
C GLU A 146 33.23 -1.95 1.25
N TYR A 147 31.96 -1.90 1.70
CA TYR A 147 31.15 -0.69 1.74
C TYR A 147 31.17 -0.09 3.15
N ARG A 148 31.17 1.24 3.24
CA ARG A 148 30.90 1.97 4.49
C ARG A 148 29.46 2.41 4.52
N GLY A 149 28.69 1.96 5.53
CA GLY A 149 27.24 2.21 5.64
C GLY A 149 26.38 1.39 4.69
N LEU A 150 25.06 1.49 4.83
CA LEU A 150 24.11 0.74 4.02
C LEU A 150 24.04 1.30 2.59
N PRO A 151 24.10 0.49 1.51
CA PRO A 151 23.85 0.95 0.15
C PRO A 151 22.48 1.61 -0.01
N VAL A 152 22.40 2.75 -0.74
CA VAL A 152 21.09 3.41 -0.98
C VAL A 152 20.14 2.51 -1.76
N THR A 153 20.67 1.67 -2.65
CA THR A 153 19.94 0.68 -3.45
C THR A 153 19.22 -0.38 -2.63
N SER A 154 19.63 -0.59 -1.36
CA SER A 154 18.95 -1.55 -0.46
C SER A 154 17.47 -1.24 -0.24
N VAL A 155 17.04 0.00 -0.38
CA VAL A 155 15.62 0.38 -0.30
C VAL A 155 14.76 -0.32 -1.36
N ALA A 156 15.35 -0.68 -2.50
CA ALA A 156 14.65 -1.39 -3.58
C ALA A 156 14.19 -2.81 -3.20
N LEU A 157 14.78 -3.41 -2.16
CA LEU A 157 14.33 -4.69 -1.58
C LEU A 157 13.56 -4.48 -0.27
N ILE A 158 14.07 -3.62 0.61
CA ILE A 158 13.51 -3.49 1.96
C ILE A 158 12.12 -2.82 1.95
N LEU A 159 11.89 -1.84 1.08
CA LEU A 159 10.57 -1.17 1.01
C LEU A 159 9.47 -2.12 0.50
N PRO A 160 9.64 -2.88 -0.61
CA PRO A 160 8.66 -3.88 -1.02
C PRO A 160 8.38 -4.94 0.06
N ALA A 161 9.39 -5.37 0.83
CA ALA A 161 9.21 -6.32 1.92
C ALA A 161 8.22 -5.82 2.99
N VAL A 162 8.25 -4.53 3.33
CA VAL A 162 7.29 -3.91 4.28
C VAL A 162 5.86 -4.04 3.75
N PHE A 163 5.64 -3.86 2.45
CA PHE A 163 4.32 -4.03 1.84
C PHE A 163 3.85 -5.48 1.84
N ILE A 164 4.76 -6.41 1.55
CA ILE A 164 4.49 -7.85 1.60
C ILE A 164 4.03 -8.24 3.01
N ILE A 165 4.77 -7.84 4.03
CA ILE A 165 4.45 -8.14 5.43
C ILE A 165 3.06 -7.57 5.79
N SER A 166 2.76 -6.33 5.38
CA SER A 166 1.45 -5.72 5.61
C SER A 166 0.31 -6.47 4.95
N TYR A 167 0.47 -6.90 3.70
CA TYR A 167 -0.56 -7.67 3.00
C TYR A 167 -0.85 -9.01 3.66
N PHE A 168 0.19 -9.71 4.12
CA PHE A 168 0.01 -10.99 4.82
C PHE A 168 -0.48 -10.83 6.26
N ALA A 169 -0.25 -9.67 6.88
CA ALA A 169 -0.84 -9.30 8.17
C ALA A 169 -2.33 -8.93 8.06
N GLY A 170 -2.92 -8.98 6.86
CA GLY A 170 -4.33 -8.68 6.62
C GLY A 170 -4.66 -7.18 6.67
N SER A 171 -3.66 -6.30 6.58
CA SER A 171 -3.86 -4.86 6.58
C SER A 171 -4.51 -4.42 5.27
N ALA A 172 -5.78 -4.01 5.34
CA ALA A 172 -6.51 -3.42 4.20
C ALA A 172 -5.98 -2.03 3.83
N ARG A 173 -5.33 -1.36 4.78
CA ARG A 173 -4.76 -0.01 4.59
C ARG A 173 -3.29 -0.09 4.19
N PRO A 174 -2.81 0.85 3.35
CA PRO A 174 -1.39 0.97 3.06
C PRO A 174 -0.56 1.13 4.35
N PRO A 175 0.63 0.51 4.44
CA PRO A 175 1.47 0.53 5.65
C PRO A 175 2.23 1.85 5.80
N ILE A 176 1.54 2.95 6.12
CA ILE A 176 2.11 4.30 6.21
C ILE A 176 3.14 4.37 7.33
N GLU A 177 2.75 3.94 8.55
CA GLU A 177 3.62 4.02 9.74
C GLU A 177 4.86 3.14 9.60
N PRO A 178 4.77 1.84 9.27
CA PRO A 178 5.96 1.02 9.07
C PRO A 178 6.83 1.51 7.92
N ALA A 179 6.27 2.05 6.84
CA ALA A 179 7.06 2.62 5.75
C ALA A 179 7.79 3.92 6.18
N ALA A 180 7.16 4.79 6.97
CA ALA A 180 7.79 5.99 7.52
C ALA A 180 8.91 5.64 8.51
N ILE A 181 8.67 4.67 9.41
CA ILE A 181 9.68 4.16 10.35
C ILE A 181 10.87 3.57 9.58
N LEU A 182 10.59 2.82 8.50
CA LEU A 182 11.64 2.30 7.62
C LEU A 182 12.50 3.43 7.05
N LEU A 183 11.92 4.51 6.51
CA LEU A 183 12.69 5.62 5.97
C LEU A 183 13.58 6.29 7.03
N ILE A 184 13.11 6.45 8.26
CA ILE A 184 13.92 6.96 9.37
C ILE A 184 15.10 6.03 9.65
N PHE A 185 14.85 4.73 9.74
CA PHE A 185 15.90 3.74 9.98
C PHE A 185 16.93 3.74 8.85
N MET A 186 16.48 3.78 7.59
CA MET A 186 17.35 3.82 6.42
C MET A 186 18.18 5.11 6.38
N ALA A 187 17.57 6.27 6.68
CA ALA A 187 18.27 7.55 6.76
C ALA A 187 19.43 7.49 7.75
N PHE A 188 19.19 6.91 8.93
CA PHE A 188 20.22 6.71 9.93
C PHE A 188 21.30 5.73 9.47
N ALA A 189 20.90 4.60 8.87
CA ALA A 189 21.82 3.58 8.36
C ALA A 189 22.70 4.07 7.20
N PHE A 190 22.25 5.05 6.43
CA PHE A 190 23.03 5.66 5.35
C PHE A 190 24.24 6.46 5.88
N ILE A 191 24.07 7.14 7.01
CA ILE A 191 25.13 8.00 7.58
C ILE A 191 26.06 7.22 8.52
N MET A 192 25.58 6.10 9.09
CA MET A 192 26.41 5.31 10.02
C MET A 192 27.63 4.68 9.33
N PRO A 193 28.84 4.82 9.89
CA PRO A 193 30.09 4.34 9.27
C PRO A 193 30.39 2.86 9.60
N PHE A 194 29.38 1.96 9.54
CA PHE A 194 29.65 0.53 9.69
C PHE A 194 30.18 -0.09 8.38
N ARG A 195 30.98 -1.15 8.49
CA ARG A 195 31.57 -1.82 7.35
C ARG A 195 30.73 -3.01 6.93
N LEU A 196 30.34 -3.05 5.67
CA LEU A 196 29.64 -4.16 5.06
C LEU A 196 30.53 -4.80 3.98
N PRO A 197 30.69 -6.13 3.96
CA PRO A 197 31.38 -6.79 2.88
C PRO A 197 30.62 -6.60 1.57
N LYS A 198 31.31 -6.31 0.48
CA LYS A 198 30.69 -6.21 -0.85
C LYS A 198 30.17 -7.59 -1.25
N PRO A 199 28.90 -7.75 -1.62
CA PRO A 199 28.35 -9.04 -2.03
C PRO A 199 29.12 -9.56 -3.27
N ALA A 200 29.69 -10.76 -3.14
CA ALA A 200 30.27 -11.49 -4.26
C ALA A 200 29.18 -11.84 -5.30
N LEU A 201 29.57 -12.43 -6.43
CA LEU A 201 28.59 -12.82 -7.47
C LEU A 201 27.46 -13.68 -6.91
N VAL A 202 27.76 -14.61 -6.02
CA VAL A 202 26.75 -15.46 -5.35
C VAL A 202 25.78 -14.61 -4.52
N GLY A 203 26.29 -13.63 -3.76
CA GLY A 203 25.44 -12.71 -3.00
C GLY A 203 24.49 -11.89 -3.89
N LYS A 204 24.97 -11.44 -5.05
CA LYS A 204 24.12 -10.75 -6.04
C LYS A 204 23.02 -11.65 -6.59
N ILE A 205 23.34 -12.92 -6.91
CA ILE A 205 22.35 -13.90 -7.36
C ILE A 205 21.29 -14.15 -6.28
N VAL A 206 21.71 -14.30 -5.03
CA VAL A 206 20.80 -14.47 -3.88
C VAL A 206 19.87 -13.25 -3.74
N MET A 207 20.40 -12.03 -3.86
CA MET A 207 19.57 -10.80 -3.82
C MET A 207 18.54 -10.75 -4.96
N ILE A 208 18.90 -11.20 -6.16
CA ILE A 208 17.95 -11.30 -7.29
C ILE A 208 16.87 -12.34 -7.00
N ILE A 209 17.25 -13.51 -6.46
CA ILE A 209 16.27 -14.55 -6.09
C ILE A 209 15.31 -14.00 -5.03
N ILE A 210 15.81 -13.31 -4.00
CA ILE A 210 14.98 -12.66 -2.99
C ILE A 210 14.03 -11.67 -3.66
N GLY A 211 14.52 -10.81 -4.54
CA GLY A 211 13.69 -9.84 -5.26
C GLY A 211 12.61 -10.51 -6.13
N LEU A 212 12.89 -11.63 -6.80
CA LEU A 212 11.89 -12.39 -7.56
C LEU A 212 10.84 -13.03 -6.64
N VAL A 213 11.26 -13.55 -5.49
CA VAL A 213 10.35 -14.09 -4.47
C VAL A 213 9.47 -12.97 -3.90
N GLU A 214 10.04 -11.81 -3.57
CA GLU A 214 9.28 -10.64 -3.12
C GLU A 214 8.26 -10.19 -4.16
N LEU A 215 8.65 -10.13 -5.43
CA LEU A 215 7.75 -9.78 -6.52
C LEU A 215 6.56 -10.76 -6.60
N MET A 216 6.83 -12.05 -6.54
CA MET A 216 5.80 -13.08 -6.50
C MET A 216 4.88 -12.89 -5.29
N LEU A 217 5.45 -12.67 -4.10
CA LEU A 217 4.71 -12.46 -2.87
C LEU A 217 3.88 -11.17 -2.88
N LEU A 218 4.32 -10.09 -3.54
CA LEU A 218 3.53 -8.87 -3.71
C LEU A 218 2.24 -9.14 -4.49
N PHE A 219 2.31 -9.88 -5.59
CA PHE A 219 1.12 -10.23 -6.36
C PHE A 219 0.18 -11.16 -5.58
N PHE A 220 0.71 -12.20 -4.96
CA PHE A 220 -0.08 -13.12 -4.13
C PHE A 220 -0.62 -12.47 -2.88
N GLY A 221 0.17 -11.66 -2.18
CA GLY A 221 -0.23 -10.96 -0.95
C GLY A 221 -1.39 -10.00 -1.20
N LYS A 222 -1.35 -9.22 -2.29
CA LYS A 222 -2.49 -8.36 -2.67
C LYS A 222 -3.73 -9.18 -3.01
N ALA A 223 -3.59 -10.26 -3.78
CA ALA A 223 -4.71 -11.13 -4.13
C ALA A 223 -5.32 -11.80 -2.88
N TYR A 224 -4.48 -12.24 -1.94
CA TYR A 224 -4.90 -12.79 -0.67
C TYR A 224 -5.64 -11.78 0.18
N CYS A 225 -5.11 -10.58 0.34
CA CYS A 225 -5.73 -9.49 1.10
C CYS A 225 -7.10 -9.10 0.51
N MET A 226 -7.20 -8.93 -0.80
CA MET A 226 -8.47 -8.63 -1.48
C MET A 226 -9.51 -9.73 -1.27
N LYS A 227 -9.11 -11.01 -1.32
CA LYS A 227 -10.01 -12.15 -1.08
C LYS A 227 -10.47 -12.20 0.38
N ASN A 228 -9.62 -11.89 1.33
CA ASN A 228 -9.95 -11.89 2.75
C ASN A 228 -10.90 -10.74 3.10
N ASN A 229 -10.60 -9.53 2.64
CA ASN A 229 -11.45 -8.36 2.84
C ASN A 229 -12.83 -8.52 2.20
N SER A 230 -12.92 -9.14 1.02
CA SER A 230 -14.23 -9.43 0.41
C SER A 230 -15.06 -10.42 1.22
N LYS A 231 -14.42 -11.38 1.90
CA LYS A 231 -15.10 -12.31 2.80
C LYS A 231 -15.57 -11.63 4.09
N GLU A 232 -14.73 -10.78 4.69
CA GLU A 232 -15.10 -10.03 5.89
C GLU A 232 -16.25 -9.07 5.61
N LEU A 233 -16.20 -8.32 4.51
CA LEU A 233 -17.29 -7.43 4.08
C LEU A 233 -18.58 -8.20 3.79
N ALA A 234 -18.49 -9.39 3.18
CA ALA A 234 -19.66 -10.24 2.95
C ALA A 234 -20.23 -10.76 4.27
N ALA A 235 -19.39 -11.16 5.22
CA ALA A 235 -19.82 -11.60 6.54
C ALA A 235 -20.49 -10.47 7.34
N GLU A 236 -19.93 -9.27 7.32
CA GLU A 236 -20.53 -8.08 7.95
C GLU A 236 -21.89 -7.74 7.34
N LYS A 237 -22.01 -7.81 6.03
CA LYS A 237 -23.26 -7.56 5.32
C LYS A 237 -24.32 -8.63 5.62
N ILE A 238 -23.91 -9.89 5.77
CA ILE A 238 -24.80 -10.98 6.20
C ILE A 238 -25.30 -10.72 7.62
N ASN A 239 -24.41 -10.38 8.55
CA ASN A 239 -24.79 -10.08 9.94
C ASN A 239 -25.76 -8.89 10.01
N PHE A 240 -25.51 -7.81 9.28
CA PHE A 240 -26.40 -6.66 9.19
C PHE A 240 -27.79 -7.03 8.64
N LEU A 241 -27.82 -7.84 7.58
CA LEU A 241 -29.09 -8.31 7.00
C LEU A 241 -29.84 -9.23 7.96
N THR A 242 -29.14 -10.10 8.67
CA THR A 242 -29.73 -11.01 9.67
C THR A 242 -30.37 -10.23 10.83
N GLU A 243 -29.68 -9.20 11.34
CA GLU A 243 -30.22 -8.29 12.35
C GLU A 243 -31.47 -7.57 11.87
N LYS A 244 -31.45 -7.08 10.63
CA LYS A 244 -32.57 -6.39 10.03
C LYS A 244 -33.78 -7.31 9.83
N ILE A 245 -33.57 -8.57 9.46
CA ILE A 245 -34.63 -9.60 9.36
C ILE A 245 -35.23 -9.86 10.73
N SER A 246 -34.43 -10.07 11.76
CA SER A 246 -34.92 -10.30 13.13
C SER A 246 -35.75 -9.12 13.65
N ASN A 247 -35.33 -7.88 13.36
CA ASN A 247 -36.10 -6.70 13.72
C ASN A 247 -37.45 -6.62 12.98
N LEU A 248 -37.51 -6.97 11.70
CA LEU A 248 -38.73 -7.02 10.92
C LEU A 248 -39.66 -8.14 11.38
N GLU A 249 -39.12 -9.30 11.72
CA GLU A 249 -39.90 -10.41 12.29
C GLU A 249 -40.58 -10.00 13.60
N SER A 250 -39.85 -9.34 14.49
CA SER A 250 -40.40 -8.83 15.76
C SER A 250 -41.49 -7.76 15.54
N GLU A 251 -41.38 -6.94 14.50
CA GLU A 251 -42.37 -5.94 14.14
C GLU A 251 -43.61 -6.59 13.52
N ILE A 252 -43.47 -7.63 12.71
CA ILE A 252 -44.56 -8.45 12.17
C ILE A 252 -45.34 -9.11 13.31
N ASP A 253 -44.64 -9.73 14.27
CA ASP A 253 -45.28 -10.37 15.42
C ASP A 253 -46.05 -9.37 16.28
N ARG A 254 -45.50 -8.16 16.45
CA ARG A 254 -46.20 -7.06 17.14
C ARG A 254 -47.45 -6.59 16.40
N LEU A 255 -47.41 -6.49 15.07
CA LEU A 255 -48.53 -6.12 14.25
C LEU A 255 -49.63 -7.21 14.24
N ASN A 256 -49.23 -8.48 14.14
CA ASN A 256 -50.13 -9.61 14.21
C ASN A 256 -50.82 -9.69 15.57
N GLY A 257 -50.12 -9.40 16.66
CA GLY A 257 -50.67 -9.30 18.01
C GLY A 257 -51.75 -8.19 18.11
N LYS A 258 -51.51 -7.02 17.48
CA LYS A 258 -52.48 -5.93 17.41
C LYS A 258 -53.75 -6.31 16.61
N ILE A 259 -53.57 -6.92 15.45
CA ILE A 259 -54.70 -7.38 14.59
C ILE A 259 -55.54 -8.40 15.33
N SER A 260 -54.91 -9.34 16.08
CA SER A 260 -55.61 -10.34 16.88
C SER A 260 -56.41 -9.71 18.03
N SER A 261 -55.87 -8.65 18.67
CA SER A 261 -56.61 -7.90 19.72
C SER A 261 -57.78 -7.12 19.16
N GLU A 262 -57.65 -6.46 18.02
CA GLU A 262 -58.73 -5.73 17.35
C GLU A 262 -59.81 -6.67 16.83
N ASN A 263 -59.47 -7.83 16.26
CA ASN A 263 -60.47 -8.83 15.84
C ASN A 263 -61.16 -9.47 17.04
N GLY A 264 -60.47 -9.62 18.18
CA GLY A 264 -61.08 -10.05 19.44
C GLY A 264 -62.12 -9.05 19.95
N ASP A 265 -61.81 -7.76 19.92
CA ASP A 265 -62.75 -6.70 20.30
C ASP A 265 -64.00 -6.60 19.36
N VAL A 266 -63.77 -6.86 18.05
CA VAL A 266 -64.88 -6.90 17.07
C VAL A 266 -65.78 -8.11 17.31
N SER A 267 -65.26 -9.28 17.67
CA SER A 267 -66.08 -10.47 18.00
C SER A 267 -66.92 -10.24 19.29
N VAL A 268 -66.34 -9.61 20.30
CA VAL A 268 -67.04 -9.26 21.54
C VAL A 268 -68.17 -8.20 21.29
N ILE A 269 -67.91 -7.25 20.40
CA ILE A 269 -69.01 -6.26 20.03
C ILE A 269 -70.09 -6.95 19.23
N PHE A 270 -69.76 -7.93 18.37
CA PHE A 270 -70.80 -8.66 17.61
C PHE A 270 -71.62 -9.57 18.50
N GLU A 271 -71.04 -10.27 19.47
CA GLU A 271 -71.77 -11.08 20.46
C GLU A 271 -72.64 -10.20 21.38
N SER A 272 -72.12 -9.06 21.82
CA SER A 272 -72.91 -8.12 22.63
C SER A 272 -74.07 -7.46 21.82
N GLY A 273 -73.91 -7.30 20.50
CA GLY A 273 -74.92 -6.78 19.58
C GLY A 273 -76.09 -7.77 19.30
N THR A 274 -75.75 -9.07 19.22
CA THR A 274 -76.79 -10.12 19.06
C THR A 274 -77.62 -10.31 20.32
N ASP A 275 -77.03 -10.28 21.51
CA ASP A 275 -77.80 -10.29 22.80
C ASP A 275 -78.66 -9.07 23.00
N ALA A 276 -78.29 -7.89 22.50
CA ALA A 276 -79.11 -6.69 22.54
C ALA A 276 -80.32 -6.75 21.55
N SER A 277 -80.08 -7.39 20.38
CA SER A 277 -81.13 -7.60 19.37
C SER A 277 -82.17 -8.63 19.80
N GLU A 278 -81.78 -9.72 20.45
CA GLU A 278 -82.73 -10.72 21.03
C GLU A 278 -83.57 -10.10 22.18
N ARG A 279 -83.02 -9.29 23.06
CA ARG A 279 -83.71 -8.59 24.11
C ARG A 279 -84.75 -7.56 23.58
N CYS A 280 -84.47 -6.95 22.45
CA CYS A 280 -85.48 -6.03 21.81
C CYS A 280 -86.58 -6.80 21.12
N GLN A 281 -86.40 -8.00 20.63
CA GLN A 281 -87.48 -8.81 20.05
C GLN A 281 -88.40 -9.38 21.13
N ASP A 282 -87.87 -9.83 22.26
CA ASP A 282 -88.66 -10.32 23.37
C ASP A 282 -89.55 -9.22 24.04
N SER A 283 -89.06 -7.98 24.12
CA SER A 283 -89.84 -6.86 24.66
C SER A 283 -90.92 -6.41 23.73
N SER A 284 -90.84 -6.58 22.41
CA SER A 284 -91.90 -6.26 21.46
C SER A 284 -93.00 -7.35 21.40
N ALA A 285 -92.62 -8.61 21.68
CA ALA A 285 -93.58 -9.71 21.78
C ALA A 285 -94.46 -9.64 23.08
N ALA A 286 -93.85 -9.18 24.18
CA ALA A 286 -94.58 -9.00 25.44
C ALA A 286 -95.61 -7.86 25.40
N SER A 287 -95.37 -6.79 24.65
CA SER A 287 -96.28 -5.65 24.50
C SER A 287 -97.53 -5.91 23.58
N ALA A 288 -97.48 -6.99 22.77
CA ALA A 288 -98.57 -7.37 21.87
C ALA A 288 -99.57 -8.34 22.49
N LEU A 289 -99.31 -8.87 23.70
CA LEU A 289 -100.17 -9.80 24.43
C LEU A 289 -101.12 -9.06 25.45
N ASP A 290 -100.85 -7.83 25.81
CA ASP A 290 -101.66 -7.03 26.74
C ASP A 290 -102.74 -6.12 26.07
N ALA A 291 -102.92 -6.28 24.75
CA ALA A 291 -103.91 -5.49 23.97
C ALA A 291 -104.96 -6.38 23.32
N LYS A 292 -105.57 -7.35 24.08
CA LYS A 292 -106.84 -7.98 23.74
C LYS A 292 -107.68 -8.20 24.96
#